data_aee0c8faef84cc95a0e14c4b7bcc5745
#
_entry.id   aee0c8faef84cc95a0e14c4b7bcc5745
#
_cell.length_a   1.000
_cell.length_b   1.000
_cell.length_c   1.000
_cell.angle_alpha   90.00
_cell.angle_beta   90.00
_cell.angle_gamma   90.00
#
_symmetry.space_group_name_H-M   'P 1'
#
loop_
_entity.id
_entity.type
_entity.pdbx_description
1 polymer ?
#
loop_
_entity_poly.entity_id
_entity_poly.type
_entity_poly.pdbx_seq_one_letter_code
_entity_poly.pdbx_strand_id
1 'polypeptide(L)'
;MFRTIRKKKNEISTDAAKTLLQSSRRGVLAVNGDDGYPYAIPINYVYDDDAQKIYFHGARVGHKIDALRACDKVCFTVYGNETIKEEDWAPFVQSVVVFGRCHLVESGARATTLLKRFAMKYYPSEQLVDEEIAHAGKAVQIFEIDVEYLSGKEIQER
;
A
#
# COMPACT_ATOMS: atom_id res chain seq x y z
N MET A 1 16.96 11.82 -5.26
CA MET A 1 15.88 12.80 -5.47
C MET A 1 14.76 12.14 -6.26
N PHE A 2 13.51 12.21 -5.78
CA PHE A 2 12.35 11.68 -6.48
C PHE A 2 11.91 12.58 -7.63
N ARG A 3 11.41 11.98 -8.70
CA ARG A 3 10.91 12.75 -9.85
C ARG A 3 9.49 13.25 -9.59
N THR A 4 9.25 14.51 -9.89
CA THR A 4 7.90 15.09 -9.85
C THR A 4 7.07 14.66 -11.06
N ILE A 5 5.75 14.77 -10.95
CA ILE A 5 4.84 14.48 -12.05
C ILE A 5 5.12 15.45 -13.22
N ARG A 6 5.41 14.91 -14.41
CA ARG A 6 5.78 15.66 -15.60
C ARG A 6 4.64 16.56 -16.11
N LYS A 7 3.43 15.99 -16.19
CA LYS A 7 2.23 16.74 -16.61
C LYS A 7 1.56 17.36 -15.38
N LYS A 8 2.01 18.54 -14.97
CA LYS A 8 1.52 19.24 -13.78
C LYS A 8 0.01 19.45 -13.73
N LYS A 9 -0.63 19.66 -14.90
CA LYS A 9 -2.09 19.80 -14.98
C LYS A 9 -2.87 18.55 -14.56
N ASN A 10 -2.22 17.40 -14.52
CA ASN A 10 -2.82 16.13 -14.13
C ASN A 10 -2.51 15.78 -12.66
N GLU A 11 -1.67 16.57 -11.99
CA GLU A 11 -1.33 16.33 -10.58
C GLU A 11 -2.55 16.62 -9.70
N ILE A 12 -2.87 15.69 -8.81
CA ILE A 12 -3.88 15.91 -7.77
C ILE A 12 -3.20 16.38 -6.48
N SER A 13 -3.98 16.99 -5.59
CA SER A 13 -3.44 17.43 -4.30
C SER A 13 -2.94 16.27 -3.47
N THR A 14 -2.02 16.53 -2.56
CA THR A 14 -1.54 15.53 -1.60
C THR A 14 -2.69 14.94 -0.77
N ASP A 15 -3.65 15.78 -0.36
CA ASP A 15 -4.81 15.32 0.41
C ASP A 15 -5.71 14.38 -0.41
N ALA A 16 -5.96 14.69 -1.69
CA ALA A 16 -6.70 13.81 -2.58
C ALA A 16 -5.97 12.46 -2.79
N ALA A 17 -4.66 12.50 -2.96
CA ALA A 17 -3.84 11.30 -3.08
C ALA A 17 -3.88 10.44 -1.80
N LYS A 18 -3.78 11.06 -0.62
CA LYS A 18 -3.92 10.37 0.68
C LYS A 18 -5.32 9.79 0.88
N THR A 19 -6.36 10.50 0.49
CA THR A 19 -7.74 10.01 0.54
C THR A 19 -7.90 8.74 -0.31
N LEU A 20 -7.40 8.73 -1.54
CA LEU A 20 -7.42 7.53 -2.38
C LEU A 20 -6.62 6.39 -1.74
N LEU A 21 -5.45 6.69 -1.18
CA LEU A 21 -4.61 5.70 -0.51
C LEU A 21 -5.31 5.11 0.73
N GLN A 22 -6.05 5.89 1.50
CA GLN A 22 -6.82 5.42 2.65
C GLN A 22 -8.02 4.55 2.25
N SER A 23 -8.73 4.93 1.21
CA SER A 23 -9.99 4.28 0.81
C SER A 23 -9.80 3.03 -0.04
N SER A 24 -8.69 2.92 -0.76
CA SER A 24 -8.42 1.76 -1.62
C SER A 24 -8.20 0.50 -0.79
N ARG A 25 -8.79 -0.61 -1.24
CA ARG A 25 -8.70 -1.90 -0.52
C ARG A 25 -7.46 -2.69 -0.88
N ARG A 26 -6.92 -2.49 -2.08
CA ARG A 26 -5.75 -3.20 -2.60
C ARG A 26 -4.84 -2.23 -3.30
N GLY A 27 -3.56 -2.53 -3.23
CA GLY A 27 -2.53 -1.86 -4.01
C GLY A 27 -1.52 -2.86 -4.54
N VAL A 28 -0.60 -2.39 -5.33
CA VAL A 28 0.49 -3.19 -5.88
C VAL A 28 1.79 -2.76 -5.24
N LEU A 29 2.45 -3.71 -4.58
CA LEU A 29 3.80 -3.56 -4.04
C LEU A 29 4.81 -4.04 -5.08
N ALA A 30 5.77 -3.21 -5.43
CA ALA A 30 6.92 -3.57 -6.26
C ALA A 30 8.20 -3.52 -5.43
N VAL A 31 8.96 -4.60 -5.49
CA VAL A 31 10.27 -4.77 -4.83
C VAL A 31 11.33 -5.10 -5.88
N ASN A 32 12.60 -4.98 -5.50
CA ASN A 32 13.70 -5.44 -6.35
C ASN A 32 13.80 -6.97 -6.24
N GLY A 33 13.38 -7.65 -7.29
CA GLY A 33 13.41 -9.10 -7.36
C GLY A 33 14.75 -9.65 -7.87
N ASP A 34 14.74 -10.93 -8.21
CA ASP A 34 15.93 -11.63 -8.67
C ASP A 34 16.34 -11.20 -10.09
N ASP A 35 17.63 -11.34 -10.40
CA ASP A 35 18.21 -11.10 -11.72
C ASP A 35 17.91 -9.71 -12.32
N GLY A 36 17.66 -8.71 -11.45
CA GLY A 36 17.34 -7.35 -11.87
C GLY A 36 15.90 -7.13 -12.30
N TYR A 37 15.04 -8.14 -12.20
CA TYR A 37 13.61 -7.97 -12.48
C TYR A 37 12.88 -7.34 -11.29
N PRO A 38 12.06 -6.29 -11.50
CA PRO A 38 11.14 -5.86 -10.47
C PRO A 38 10.07 -6.93 -10.24
N TYR A 39 9.80 -7.24 -8.97
CA TYR A 39 8.74 -8.15 -8.58
C TYR A 39 7.56 -7.36 -8.01
N ALA A 40 6.41 -7.44 -8.67
CA ALA A 40 5.22 -6.68 -8.34
C ALA A 40 4.04 -7.59 -7.99
N ILE A 41 3.42 -7.36 -6.83
CA ILE A 41 2.33 -8.19 -6.30
C ILE A 41 1.19 -7.33 -5.74
N PRO A 42 -0.08 -7.74 -5.98
CA PRO A 42 -1.20 -7.11 -5.30
C PRO A 42 -1.21 -7.50 -3.81
N ILE A 43 -1.49 -6.53 -2.97
CA ILE A 43 -1.60 -6.72 -1.52
C ILE A 43 -2.79 -5.96 -0.94
N ASN A 44 -3.35 -6.50 0.14
CA ASN A 44 -4.20 -5.73 1.04
C ASN A 44 -3.30 -4.93 1.98
N TYR A 45 -3.74 -3.74 2.39
CA TYR A 45 -2.94 -2.85 3.21
C TYR A 45 -3.81 -1.90 4.04
N VAL A 46 -3.19 -1.23 4.99
CA VAL A 46 -3.74 -0.06 5.68
C VAL A 46 -2.73 1.08 5.64
N TYR A 47 -3.21 2.29 5.35
CA TYR A 47 -2.41 3.50 5.39
C TYR A 47 -2.69 4.28 6.67
N ASP A 48 -1.62 4.68 7.35
CA ASP A 48 -1.64 5.53 8.53
C ASP A 48 -1.11 6.92 8.15
N ASP A 49 -2.00 7.89 8.06
CA ASP A 49 -1.63 9.26 7.67
C ASP A 49 -0.82 9.97 8.75
N ASP A 50 -1.14 9.73 10.02
CA ASP A 50 -0.42 10.35 11.13
C ASP A 50 1.03 9.88 11.21
N ALA A 51 1.24 8.57 11.03
CA ALA A 51 2.57 7.97 11.03
C ALA A 51 3.29 8.05 9.67
N GLN A 52 2.59 8.41 8.59
CA GLN A 52 3.09 8.34 7.21
C GLN A 52 3.61 6.95 6.85
N LYS A 53 2.82 5.92 7.14
CA LYS A 53 3.21 4.52 6.98
C LYS A 53 2.11 3.70 6.30
N ILE A 54 2.56 2.69 5.55
CA ILE A 54 1.68 1.65 5.01
C ILE A 54 2.03 0.33 5.70
N TYR A 55 1.00 -0.38 6.17
CA TYR A 55 1.15 -1.69 6.79
C TYR A 55 0.44 -2.76 6.00
N PHE A 56 1.05 -3.93 5.91
CA PHE A 56 0.45 -5.11 5.33
C PHE A 56 0.97 -6.37 6.03
N HIS A 57 0.38 -7.50 5.74
CA HIS A 57 0.81 -8.77 6.30
C HIS A 57 1.11 -9.81 5.22
N GLY A 58 1.82 -10.85 5.60
CA GLY A 58 2.12 -11.98 4.73
C GLY A 58 2.79 -13.11 5.47
N ALA A 59 3.25 -14.10 4.73
CA ALA A 59 4.04 -15.19 5.26
C ALA A 59 5.42 -14.71 5.74
N ARG A 60 6.04 -15.51 6.61
CA ARG A 60 7.38 -15.25 7.17
C ARG A 60 8.53 -15.64 6.25
N VAL A 61 8.22 -16.31 5.14
CA VAL A 61 9.18 -16.79 4.13
C VAL A 61 8.64 -16.55 2.72
N GLY A 62 9.51 -16.51 1.74
CA GLY A 62 9.18 -16.40 0.32
C GLY A 62 9.89 -15.24 -0.37
N HIS A 63 9.70 -15.16 -1.69
CA HIS A 63 10.40 -14.22 -2.58
C HIS A 63 10.37 -12.77 -2.08
N LYS A 64 9.21 -12.29 -1.64
CA LYS A 64 9.08 -10.94 -1.09
C LYS A 64 9.99 -10.68 0.13
N ILE A 65 10.10 -11.66 1.04
CA ILE A 65 10.97 -11.56 2.22
C ILE A 65 12.43 -11.47 1.80
N ASP A 66 12.86 -12.34 0.89
CA ASP A 66 14.24 -12.39 0.42
C ASP A 66 14.60 -11.10 -0.32
N ALA A 67 13.72 -10.62 -1.18
CA ALA A 67 13.87 -9.36 -1.88
C ALA A 67 14.00 -8.16 -0.92
N LEU A 68 13.15 -8.08 0.11
CA LEU A 68 13.18 -6.99 1.09
C LEU A 68 14.41 -7.04 2.01
N ARG A 69 14.92 -8.23 2.31
CA ARG A 69 16.20 -8.37 3.02
C ARG A 69 17.40 -7.90 2.21
N ALA A 70 17.34 -8.09 0.89
CA ALA A 70 18.39 -7.62 -0.02
C ALA A 70 18.31 -6.11 -0.30
N CYS A 71 17.10 -5.58 -0.44
CA CYS A 71 16.87 -4.15 -0.68
C CYS A 71 15.51 -3.71 -0.11
N ASP A 72 15.55 -2.77 0.81
CA ASP A 72 14.36 -2.24 1.50
C ASP A 72 13.57 -1.19 0.70
N LYS A 73 14.14 -0.70 -0.41
CA LYS A 73 13.48 0.31 -1.26
C LYS A 73 12.36 -0.32 -2.06
N VAL A 74 11.17 0.28 -1.94
CA VAL A 74 9.95 -0.22 -2.57
C VAL A 74 9.20 0.88 -3.31
N CYS A 75 8.37 0.45 -4.23
CA CYS A 75 7.32 1.27 -4.83
C CYS A 75 5.96 0.63 -4.52
N PHE A 76 5.02 1.44 -4.09
CA PHE A 76 3.65 1.01 -3.84
C PHE A 76 2.68 1.90 -4.60
N THR A 77 1.68 1.31 -5.27
CA THR A 77 0.72 2.06 -6.06
C THR A 77 -0.70 1.59 -5.84
N VAL A 78 -1.61 2.56 -5.90
CA VAL A 78 -3.06 2.34 -5.96
C VAL A 78 -3.64 3.14 -7.12
N TYR A 79 -4.78 2.71 -7.64
CA TYR A 79 -5.57 3.48 -8.58
C TYR A 79 -7.06 3.27 -8.33
N GLY A 80 -7.87 4.23 -8.75
CA GLY A 80 -9.31 4.19 -8.54
C GLY A 80 -9.97 5.54 -8.80
N ASN A 81 -11.10 5.78 -8.12
CA ASN A 81 -11.92 6.98 -8.30
C ASN A 81 -12.26 7.22 -9.78
N GLU A 82 -12.65 6.14 -10.47
CA GLU A 82 -13.10 6.24 -11.85
C GLU A 82 -14.33 7.14 -11.93
N THR A 83 -14.25 8.16 -12.78
CA THR A 83 -15.36 9.08 -13.02
C THR A 83 -15.58 9.25 -14.52
N ILE A 84 -16.85 9.19 -14.93
CA ILE A 84 -17.27 9.46 -16.29
C ILE A 84 -18.04 10.78 -16.27
N LYS A 85 -17.60 11.74 -17.10
CA LYS A 85 -18.33 13.00 -17.34
C LYS A 85 -19.11 12.86 -18.63
N GLU A 86 -20.34 13.37 -18.68
CA GLU A 86 -21.23 13.20 -19.84
C GLU A 86 -20.61 13.70 -21.16
N GLU A 87 -19.77 14.73 -21.08
CA GLU A 87 -19.12 15.38 -22.23
C GLU A 87 -17.82 14.66 -22.66
N ASP A 88 -17.34 13.71 -21.87
CA ASP A 88 -16.06 13.05 -22.08
C ASP A 88 -16.25 11.64 -22.61
N TRP A 89 -15.46 11.31 -23.63
CA TRP A 89 -15.51 9.99 -24.28
C TRP A 89 -14.94 8.85 -23.43
N ALA A 90 -14.03 9.14 -22.51
CA ALA A 90 -13.36 8.13 -21.72
C ALA A 90 -13.31 8.53 -20.24
N PRO A 91 -13.30 7.55 -19.31
CA PRO A 91 -13.28 7.83 -17.89
C PRO A 91 -11.99 8.52 -17.46
N PHE A 92 -12.09 9.25 -16.35
CA PHE A 92 -10.95 9.73 -15.59
C PHE A 92 -10.62 8.74 -14.48
N VAL A 93 -9.34 8.47 -14.27
CA VAL A 93 -8.85 7.58 -13.23
C VAL A 93 -7.75 8.28 -12.44
N GLN A 94 -7.83 8.19 -11.13
CA GLN A 94 -6.76 8.65 -10.23
C GLN A 94 -5.82 7.52 -9.89
N SER A 95 -4.54 7.86 -9.74
CA SER A 95 -3.51 6.95 -9.26
C SER A 95 -2.56 7.64 -8.29
N VAL A 96 -2.07 6.86 -7.33
CA VAL A 96 -1.06 7.30 -6.36
C VAL A 96 0.13 6.36 -6.44
N VAL A 97 1.32 6.96 -6.46
CA VAL A 97 2.59 6.23 -6.38
C VAL A 97 3.31 6.68 -5.12
N VAL A 98 3.71 5.70 -4.32
CA VAL A 98 4.49 5.88 -3.11
C VAL A 98 5.86 5.25 -3.30
N PHE A 99 6.91 5.97 -2.97
CA PHE A 99 8.25 5.42 -2.78
C PHE A 99 8.58 5.43 -1.29
N GLY A 100 9.21 4.38 -0.82
CA GLY A 100 9.56 4.25 0.58
C GLY A 100 10.48 3.09 0.87
N ARG A 101 10.63 2.81 2.16
CA ARG A 101 11.42 1.69 2.67
C ARG A 101 10.54 0.73 3.45
N CYS A 102 10.64 -0.55 3.12
CA CYS A 102 9.83 -1.59 3.73
C CYS A 102 10.64 -2.41 4.74
N HIS A 103 10.13 -2.51 5.94
CA HIS A 103 10.74 -3.24 7.05
C HIS A 103 9.82 -4.32 7.58
N LEU A 104 10.41 -5.39 8.09
CA LEU A 104 9.69 -6.43 8.82
C LEU A 104 9.51 -5.96 10.27
N VAL A 105 8.27 -5.97 10.74
CA VAL A 105 7.97 -5.65 12.15
C VAL A 105 8.22 -6.88 13.01
N GLU A 106 8.98 -6.70 14.09
CA GLU A 106 9.25 -7.78 15.04
C GLU A 106 7.96 -8.28 15.71
N SER A 107 7.91 -9.57 15.99
CA SER A 107 6.78 -10.18 16.71
C SER A 107 6.66 -9.59 18.11
N GLY A 108 5.43 -9.32 18.54
CA GLY A 108 5.16 -8.75 19.85
C GLY A 108 3.87 -7.92 19.87
N ALA A 109 3.67 -7.16 20.94
CA ALA A 109 2.45 -6.38 21.15
C ALA A 109 2.19 -5.38 20.02
N ARG A 110 3.23 -4.71 19.51
CA ARG A 110 3.08 -3.77 18.39
C ARG A 110 2.60 -4.47 17.11
N ALA A 111 3.18 -5.62 16.77
CA ALA A 111 2.77 -6.39 15.60
C ALA A 111 1.30 -6.84 15.71
N THR A 112 0.86 -7.29 16.90
CA THR A 112 -0.53 -7.66 17.15
C THR A 112 -1.48 -6.47 17.00
N THR A 113 -1.13 -5.30 17.51
CA THR A 113 -1.92 -4.08 17.38
C THR A 113 -2.05 -3.67 15.90
N LEU A 114 -0.96 -3.73 15.13
CA LEU A 114 -0.96 -3.42 13.70
C LEU A 114 -1.78 -4.42 12.90
N LEU A 115 -1.71 -5.72 13.25
CA LEU A 115 -2.51 -6.76 12.60
C LEU A 115 -4.00 -6.54 12.86
N LYS A 116 -4.38 -6.18 14.08
CA LYS A 116 -5.78 -5.84 14.41
C LYS A 116 -6.25 -4.62 13.61
N ARG A 117 -5.46 -3.55 13.57
CA ARG A 117 -5.77 -2.35 12.78
C ARG A 117 -5.94 -2.69 11.29
N PHE A 118 -5.06 -3.51 10.73
CA PHE A 118 -5.18 -4.01 9.38
C PHE A 118 -6.49 -4.79 9.17
N ALA A 119 -6.77 -5.76 10.03
CA ALA A 119 -7.94 -6.63 9.91
C ALA A 119 -9.25 -5.85 10.00
N MET A 120 -9.34 -4.85 10.86
CA MET A 120 -10.54 -4.02 11.03
C MET A 120 -10.91 -3.21 9.78
N LYS A 121 -10.00 -2.99 8.86
CA LYS A 121 -10.31 -2.38 7.55
C LYS A 121 -11.13 -3.33 6.66
N TYR A 122 -10.93 -4.64 6.78
CA TYR A 122 -11.47 -5.66 5.87
C TYR A 122 -12.62 -6.47 6.44
N TYR A 123 -12.68 -6.60 7.77
CA TYR A 123 -13.67 -7.42 8.49
C TYR A 123 -14.51 -6.55 9.42
N PRO A 124 -15.83 -6.68 9.40
CA PRO A 124 -16.72 -5.78 10.12
C PRO A 124 -16.87 -6.12 11.61
N SER A 125 -16.42 -7.30 12.06
CA SER A 125 -16.60 -7.77 13.42
C SER A 125 -15.29 -7.80 14.19
N GLU A 126 -15.18 -6.95 15.23
CA GLU A 126 -14.03 -6.92 16.12
C GLU A 126 -13.83 -8.27 16.83
N GLN A 127 -14.92 -8.91 17.27
CA GLN A 127 -14.86 -10.21 17.92
C GLN A 127 -14.23 -11.27 17.01
N LEU A 128 -14.67 -11.36 15.75
CA LEU A 128 -14.12 -12.31 14.79
C LEU A 128 -12.64 -12.03 14.47
N VAL A 129 -12.25 -10.76 14.43
CA VAL A 129 -10.87 -10.34 14.27
C VAL A 129 -10.01 -10.80 15.43
N ASP A 130 -10.47 -10.60 16.66
CA ASP A 130 -9.75 -11.00 17.88
C ASP A 130 -9.62 -12.53 17.97
N GLU A 131 -10.67 -13.29 17.63
CA GLU A 131 -10.65 -14.75 17.56
C GLU A 131 -9.63 -15.26 16.52
N GLU A 132 -9.62 -14.69 15.32
CA GLU A 132 -8.67 -15.08 14.26
C GLU A 132 -7.23 -14.72 14.61
N ILE A 133 -6.98 -13.56 15.21
CA ILE A 133 -5.65 -13.18 15.67
C ILE A 133 -5.16 -14.13 16.76
N ALA A 134 -6.01 -14.53 17.69
CA ALA A 134 -5.66 -15.50 18.73
C ALA A 134 -5.31 -16.88 18.14
N HIS A 135 -5.99 -17.27 17.06
CA HIS A 135 -5.78 -18.55 16.38
C HIS A 135 -4.53 -18.55 15.49
N ALA A 136 -4.40 -17.58 14.60
CA ALA A 136 -3.42 -17.58 13.52
C ALA A 136 -2.39 -16.43 13.54
N GLY A 137 -2.57 -15.44 14.41
CA GLY A 137 -1.78 -14.21 14.38
C GLY A 137 -0.27 -14.39 14.55
N LYS A 138 0.16 -15.45 15.26
CA LYS A 138 1.60 -15.75 15.47
C LYS A 138 2.32 -16.20 14.18
N ALA A 139 1.59 -16.74 13.21
CA ALA A 139 2.15 -17.22 11.95
C ALA A 139 2.37 -16.08 10.93
N VAL A 140 1.83 -14.91 11.21
CA VAL A 140 1.79 -13.77 10.29
C VAL A 140 2.99 -12.87 10.49
N GLN A 141 3.61 -12.44 9.39
CA GLN A 141 4.59 -11.36 9.36
C GLN A 141 3.89 -10.04 9.04
N ILE A 142 4.11 -9.02 9.87
CA ILE A 142 3.71 -7.65 9.56
C ILE A 142 4.88 -6.93 8.88
N PHE A 143 4.54 -6.17 7.84
CA PHE A 143 5.44 -5.32 7.10
C PHE A 143 5.01 -3.87 7.26
N GLU A 144 5.98 -2.98 7.30
CA GLU A 144 5.81 -1.54 7.44
C GLU A 144 6.58 -0.82 6.35
N ILE A 145 5.94 0.04 5.59
CA ILE A 145 6.59 0.93 4.62
C ILE A 145 6.62 2.33 5.23
N ASP A 146 7.81 2.86 5.42
CA ASP A 146 8.03 4.27 5.70
C ASP A 146 7.90 5.05 4.38
N VAL A 147 6.92 5.95 4.30
CA VAL A 147 6.67 6.75 3.10
C VAL A 147 7.70 7.87 2.99
N GLU A 148 8.56 7.81 1.96
CA GLU A 148 9.54 8.86 1.67
C GLU A 148 9.03 9.89 0.66
N TYR A 149 8.19 9.45 -0.27
CA TYR A 149 7.61 10.31 -1.30
C TYR A 149 6.27 9.76 -1.78
N LEU A 150 5.30 10.63 -1.91
CA LEU A 150 3.97 10.32 -2.39
C LEU A 150 3.57 11.32 -3.48
N SER A 151 3.04 10.82 -4.59
CA SER A 151 2.49 11.66 -5.65
C SER A 151 1.24 11.03 -6.24
N GLY A 152 0.29 11.87 -6.62
CA GLY A 152 -0.96 11.44 -7.25
C GLY A 152 -1.26 12.20 -8.53
N LYS A 153 -1.90 11.51 -9.46
CA LYS A 153 -2.35 12.12 -10.73
C LYS A 153 -3.72 11.61 -11.13
N GLU A 154 -4.43 12.43 -11.89
CA GLU A 154 -5.65 12.05 -12.60
C GLU A 154 -5.37 12.06 -14.10
N ILE A 155 -5.75 11.01 -14.78
CA ILE A 155 -5.64 10.89 -16.23
C ILE A 155 -6.99 10.55 -16.83
N GLN A 156 -7.22 11.03 -18.05
CA GLN A 156 -8.32 10.56 -18.88
C GLN A 156 -7.81 9.36 -19.68
N GLU A 157 -8.50 8.23 -19.61
CA GLU A 157 -8.19 7.02 -20.36
C GLU A 157 -8.71 7.17 -21.80
N ARG A 158 -7.79 7.29 -22.75
CA ARG A 158 -8.08 7.37 -24.20
C ARG A 158 -7.23 6.37 -24.95
#